data_ab8eacd257c18e515a912ff16fe727ba
#
_entry.id   ab8eacd257c18e515a912ff16fe727ba
#
_cell.length_a   1.000
_cell.length_b   1.000
_cell.length_c   1.000
_cell.angle_alpha   90.00
_cell.angle_beta   90.00
_cell.angle_gamma   90.00
#
_symmetry.space_group_name_H-M   'P 1'
#
loop_
_entity.id
_entity.type
_entity.pdbx_description
1 polymer ?
#
loop_
_entity_poly.entity_id
_entity_poly.type
_entity_poly.pdbx_seq_one_letter_code
_entity_poly.pdbx_strand_id
1 'polypeptide(L)'
;MPLPKIATPTYSMVLPSLEKEINYRPFLVKEEKLLVLALESEDTKQITQAIKAVLKSCVQTKGIKIESLPTFDIEYLFLNIRGKSVGESIDVNVICPDDEKTSVKVVIDLDDIKVIKNENHSNKIQLDKNLMMELKYPSLDEFIKNNFDFKDENAMEQSFKLIASCVDQIYNEEEVWVAADCTKKEITEFLESMNSSQFKKIEEFFTSMPKLSHTIKVKNPETKVESEVVLEGLASFFG
;
A
#
# COMPACT_ATOMS: atom_id res chain seq x y z
N MET A 1 -19.53 29.62 28.29
CA MET A 1 -18.84 28.43 28.85
C MET A 1 -18.32 27.59 27.68
N PRO A 2 -17.08 27.11 27.69
CA PRO A 2 -16.59 26.21 26.62
C PRO A 2 -17.34 24.88 26.71
N LEU A 3 -17.65 24.30 25.54
CA LEU A 3 -18.24 22.95 25.48
C LEU A 3 -17.28 21.88 26.04
N PRO A 4 -17.81 20.79 26.61
CA PRO A 4 -16.97 19.71 27.11
C PRO A 4 -16.18 19.06 25.98
N LYS A 5 -14.95 18.64 26.27
CA LYS A 5 -14.11 17.86 25.33
C LYS A 5 -14.53 16.39 25.44
N ILE A 6 -14.79 15.78 24.26
CA ILE A 6 -15.07 14.35 24.18
C ILE A 6 -13.73 13.61 24.18
N ALA A 7 -13.59 12.64 25.07
CA ALA A 7 -12.42 11.76 25.11
C ALA A 7 -12.43 10.82 23.88
N THR A 8 -11.29 10.67 23.23
CA THR A 8 -11.10 9.76 22.10
C THR A 8 -10.31 8.54 22.58
N PRO A 9 -10.77 7.31 22.32
CA PRO A 9 -10.04 6.12 22.67
C PRO A 9 -8.70 6.04 21.93
N THR A 10 -7.74 5.34 22.52
CA THR A 10 -6.44 5.05 21.93
C THR A 10 -6.32 3.54 21.76
N TYR A 11 -5.83 3.12 20.60
CA TYR A 11 -5.58 1.72 20.26
C TYR A 11 -4.10 1.54 19.94
N SER A 12 -3.63 0.29 19.96
CA SER A 12 -2.28 -0.05 19.54
C SER A 12 -2.28 -1.05 18.39
N MET A 13 -1.23 -1.02 17.58
CA MET A 13 -0.96 -1.99 16.52
C MET A 13 0.55 -2.08 16.29
N VAL A 14 1.01 -3.19 15.72
CA VAL A 14 2.39 -3.34 15.29
C VAL A 14 2.50 -3.02 13.81
N LEU A 15 3.37 -2.05 13.46
CA LEU A 15 3.68 -1.75 12.06
C LEU A 15 4.53 -2.88 11.46
N PRO A 16 4.07 -3.52 10.36
CA PRO A 16 4.73 -4.70 9.81
C PRO A 16 6.18 -4.47 9.35
N SER A 17 6.53 -3.28 8.81
CA SER A 17 7.88 -3.00 8.32
C SER A 17 8.87 -2.72 9.45
N LEU A 18 8.41 -2.10 10.53
CA LEU A 18 9.27 -1.66 11.65
C LEU A 18 9.27 -2.65 12.80
N GLU A 19 8.31 -3.60 12.82
CA GLU A 19 8.05 -4.51 13.94
C GLU A 19 7.89 -3.76 15.29
N LYS A 20 7.40 -2.52 15.20
CA LYS A 20 7.24 -1.60 16.32
C LYS A 20 5.78 -1.37 16.63
N GLU A 21 5.44 -1.48 17.91
CA GLU A 21 4.12 -1.09 18.40
C GLU A 21 3.95 0.44 18.33
N ILE A 22 2.84 0.86 17.75
CA ILE A 22 2.43 2.26 17.68
C ILE A 22 1.05 2.44 18.28
N ASN A 23 0.82 3.62 18.85
CA ASN A 23 -0.48 4.04 19.34
C ASN A 23 -1.15 4.95 18.31
N TYR A 24 -2.44 4.75 18.09
CA TYR A 24 -3.26 5.54 17.20
C TYR A 24 -4.66 5.76 17.79
N ARG A 25 -5.36 6.75 17.29
CA ARG A 25 -6.77 7.00 17.56
C ARG A 25 -7.61 6.89 16.30
N PRO A 26 -8.91 6.62 16.42
CA PRO A 26 -9.84 6.78 15.31
C PRO A 26 -9.78 8.20 14.73
N PHE A 27 -10.15 8.36 13.48
CA PHE A 27 -10.38 9.71 12.96
C PHE A 27 -11.72 10.26 13.50
N LEU A 28 -11.79 11.56 13.60
CA LEU A 28 -12.98 12.29 14.04
C LEU A 28 -13.73 12.80 12.80
N VAL A 29 -14.94 13.26 12.98
CA VAL A 29 -15.77 13.83 11.90
C VAL A 29 -15.03 14.90 11.08
N LYS A 30 -14.12 15.67 11.69
CA LYS A 30 -13.33 16.67 10.98
C LYS A 30 -12.32 16.06 10.00
N GLU A 31 -11.69 14.92 10.35
CA GLU A 31 -10.80 14.18 9.46
C GLU A 31 -11.59 13.44 8.39
N GLU A 32 -12.74 12.84 8.73
CA GLU A 32 -13.65 12.23 7.76
C GLU A 32 -14.12 13.23 6.70
N LYS A 33 -14.57 14.41 7.15
CA LYS A 33 -14.95 15.49 6.24
C LYS A 33 -13.81 15.91 5.31
N LEU A 34 -12.58 15.97 5.85
CA LEU A 34 -11.39 16.29 5.05
C LEU A 34 -11.14 15.26 3.95
N LEU A 35 -11.27 13.96 4.27
CA LEU A 35 -11.11 12.87 3.30
C LEU A 35 -12.21 12.91 2.23
N VAL A 36 -13.48 13.06 2.62
CA VAL A 36 -14.60 13.13 1.67
C VAL A 36 -14.42 14.29 0.69
N LEU A 37 -14.13 15.50 1.18
CA LEU A 37 -13.91 16.67 0.33
C LEU A 37 -12.71 16.51 -0.61
N ALA A 38 -11.66 15.85 -0.15
CA ALA A 38 -10.49 15.59 -0.98
C ALA A 38 -10.82 14.58 -2.09
N LEU A 39 -11.55 13.51 -1.79
CA LEU A 39 -11.97 12.51 -2.77
C LEU A 39 -12.94 13.12 -3.81
N GLU A 40 -13.89 13.94 -3.39
CA GLU A 40 -14.82 14.64 -4.29
C GLU A 40 -14.11 15.63 -5.24
N SER A 41 -12.91 16.10 -4.89
CA SER A 41 -12.13 17.01 -5.73
C SER A 41 -11.49 16.34 -6.95
N GLU A 42 -11.35 15.00 -6.93
CA GLU A 42 -10.61 14.19 -7.91
C GLU A 42 -9.16 14.70 -8.17
N ASP A 43 -8.63 15.53 -7.25
CA ASP A 43 -7.28 16.09 -7.34
C ASP A 43 -6.33 15.24 -6.48
N THR A 44 -5.46 14.47 -7.15
CA THR A 44 -4.47 13.60 -6.50
C THR A 44 -3.62 14.33 -5.45
N LYS A 45 -3.32 15.62 -5.64
CA LYS A 45 -2.54 16.39 -4.65
C LYS A 45 -3.35 16.68 -3.39
N GLN A 46 -4.62 17.03 -3.53
CA GLN A 46 -5.50 17.28 -2.39
C GLN A 46 -5.75 15.99 -1.63
N ILE A 47 -5.99 14.88 -2.33
CA ILE A 47 -6.13 13.54 -1.74
C ILE A 47 -4.87 13.16 -0.97
N THR A 48 -3.68 13.35 -1.56
CA THR A 48 -2.39 13.11 -0.90
C THR A 48 -2.26 13.88 0.41
N GLN A 49 -2.54 15.17 0.38
CA GLN A 49 -2.43 16.03 1.55
C GLN A 49 -3.43 15.64 2.64
N ALA A 50 -4.66 15.31 2.26
CA ALA A 50 -5.69 14.89 3.20
C ALA A 50 -5.33 13.58 3.90
N ILE A 51 -4.90 12.55 3.16
CA ILE A 51 -4.46 11.26 3.73
C ILE A 51 -3.27 11.46 4.66
N LYS A 52 -2.25 12.22 4.25
CA LYS A 52 -1.09 12.57 5.10
C LYS A 52 -1.53 13.26 6.39
N ALA A 53 -2.41 14.25 6.30
CA ALA A 53 -2.90 15.00 7.44
C ALA A 53 -3.70 14.11 8.42
N VAL A 54 -4.56 13.25 7.90
CA VAL A 54 -5.36 12.32 8.70
C VAL A 54 -4.47 11.31 9.42
N LEU A 55 -3.58 10.63 8.71
CA LEU A 55 -2.66 9.65 9.30
C LEU A 55 -1.77 10.31 10.37
N LYS A 56 -1.17 11.47 10.09
CA LYS A 56 -0.39 12.23 11.08
C LYS A 56 -1.19 12.65 12.31
N SER A 57 -2.47 13.00 12.12
CA SER A 57 -3.35 13.39 13.21
C SER A 57 -3.78 12.20 14.07
N CYS A 58 -3.90 11.02 13.48
CA CYS A 58 -4.36 9.81 14.16
C CYS A 58 -3.23 9.06 14.86
N VAL A 59 -2.02 9.02 14.30
CA VAL A 59 -0.85 8.38 14.93
C VAL A 59 -0.36 9.24 16.11
N GLN A 60 -0.28 8.61 17.29
CA GLN A 60 0.10 9.29 18.53
C GLN A 60 1.55 9.00 18.94
N THR A 61 2.13 7.91 18.44
CA THR A 61 3.53 7.55 18.71
C THR A 61 4.48 8.52 18.02
N LYS A 62 5.34 9.16 18.81
CA LYS A 62 6.35 10.09 18.30
C LYS A 62 7.43 9.37 17.48
N GLY A 63 7.97 10.06 16.48
CA GLY A 63 9.09 9.58 15.67
C GLY A 63 8.68 8.72 14.48
N ILE A 64 7.39 8.46 14.28
CA ILE A 64 6.88 7.79 13.07
C ILE A 64 6.72 8.84 11.96
N LYS A 65 7.48 8.66 10.88
CA LYS A 65 7.39 9.51 9.68
C LYS A 65 6.48 8.81 8.66
N ILE A 66 5.24 9.26 8.57
CA ILE A 66 4.23 8.64 7.69
C ILE A 66 4.70 8.60 6.23
N GLU A 67 5.41 9.62 5.76
CA GLU A 67 5.90 9.71 4.39
C GLU A 67 6.95 8.66 4.03
N SER A 68 7.66 8.12 5.02
CA SER A 68 8.70 7.12 4.82
C SER A 68 8.22 5.68 5.06
N LEU A 69 6.94 5.51 5.44
CA LEU A 69 6.38 4.18 5.60
C LEU A 69 6.13 3.51 4.24
N PRO A 70 6.37 2.19 4.12
CA PRO A 70 5.98 1.41 2.95
C PRO A 70 4.46 1.46 2.72
N THR A 71 4.06 1.25 1.47
CA THR A 71 2.65 1.24 1.07
C THR A 71 1.81 0.29 1.91
N PHE A 72 2.29 -0.93 2.15
CA PHE A 72 1.56 -1.93 2.95
C PHE A 72 1.38 -1.54 4.42
N ASP A 73 2.31 -0.77 5.01
CA ASP A 73 2.14 -0.21 6.36
C ASP A 73 1.07 0.88 6.38
N ILE A 74 1.05 1.71 5.34
CA ILE A 74 0.07 2.79 5.18
C ILE A 74 -1.32 2.20 5.00
N GLU A 75 -1.47 1.18 4.15
CA GLU A 75 -2.71 0.46 3.93
C GLU A 75 -3.21 -0.17 5.23
N TYR A 76 -2.34 -0.87 5.94
CA TYR A 76 -2.68 -1.53 7.20
C TYR A 76 -3.04 -0.53 8.30
N LEU A 77 -2.31 0.58 8.40
CA LEU A 77 -2.59 1.66 9.34
C LEU A 77 -3.94 2.34 9.02
N PHE A 78 -4.18 2.66 7.75
CA PHE A 78 -5.44 3.27 7.33
C PHE A 78 -6.64 2.37 7.58
N LEU A 79 -6.52 1.07 7.27
CA LEU A 79 -7.53 0.05 7.53
C LEU A 79 -7.91 0.00 9.02
N ASN A 80 -6.90 -0.07 9.89
CA ASN A 80 -7.12 -0.12 11.35
C ASN A 80 -7.76 1.17 11.89
N ILE A 81 -7.28 2.33 11.46
CA ILE A 81 -7.86 3.63 11.86
C ILE A 81 -9.32 3.70 11.42
N ARG A 82 -9.64 3.32 10.17
CA ARG A 82 -11.00 3.32 9.64
C ARG A 82 -11.90 2.33 10.40
N GLY A 83 -11.42 1.12 10.66
CA GLY A 83 -12.16 0.11 11.41
C GLY A 83 -12.60 0.61 12.77
N LYS A 84 -11.70 1.25 13.51
CA LYS A 84 -12.03 1.83 14.83
C LYS A 84 -12.83 3.13 14.76
N SER A 85 -13.01 3.71 13.56
CA SER A 85 -13.76 4.96 13.35
C SER A 85 -15.19 4.71 12.90
N VAL A 86 -15.41 3.79 11.97
CA VAL A 86 -16.68 3.58 11.27
C VAL A 86 -17.31 2.22 11.56
N GLY A 87 -16.48 1.22 11.90
CA GLY A 87 -16.90 -0.14 12.19
C GLY A 87 -15.83 -1.16 11.82
N GLU A 88 -15.81 -2.26 12.54
CA GLU A 88 -14.78 -3.31 12.45
C GLU A 88 -15.06 -4.35 11.36
N SER A 89 -16.17 -4.22 10.63
CA SER A 89 -16.51 -5.08 9.49
C SER A 89 -16.80 -4.25 8.24
N ILE A 90 -16.56 -4.87 7.10
CA ILE A 90 -16.86 -4.29 5.78
C ILE A 90 -17.66 -5.26 4.94
N ASP A 91 -18.51 -4.71 4.09
CA ASP A 91 -19.25 -5.42 3.06
C ASP A 91 -18.49 -5.30 1.73
N VAL A 92 -18.07 -6.42 1.16
CA VAL A 92 -17.39 -6.46 -0.14
C VAL A 92 -18.22 -7.27 -1.12
N ASN A 93 -18.41 -6.75 -2.33
CA ASN A 93 -19.03 -7.49 -3.43
C ASN A 93 -17.93 -8.20 -4.22
N VAL A 94 -17.99 -9.53 -4.27
CA VAL A 94 -16.99 -10.36 -4.92
C VAL A 94 -17.61 -11.08 -6.09
N ILE A 95 -16.97 -11.00 -7.26
CA ILE A 95 -17.37 -11.75 -8.44
C ILE A 95 -16.89 -13.20 -8.28
N CYS A 96 -17.78 -14.15 -8.47
CA CYS A 96 -17.45 -15.56 -8.38
C CYS A 96 -16.52 -15.98 -9.53
N PRO A 97 -15.35 -16.60 -9.24
CA PRO A 97 -14.37 -16.95 -10.27
C PRO A 97 -14.82 -18.03 -11.26
N ASP A 98 -15.81 -18.84 -10.88
CA ASP A 98 -16.30 -19.96 -11.68
C ASP A 98 -17.14 -19.54 -12.90
N ASP A 99 -17.83 -18.40 -12.82
CA ASP A 99 -18.67 -17.91 -13.93
C ASP A 99 -18.33 -16.46 -14.35
N GLU A 100 -17.49 -15.77 -13.58
CA GLU A 100 -17.05 -14.39 -13.80
C GLU A 100 -18.19 -13.35 -13.95
N LYS A 101 -19.38 -13.70 -13.43
CA LYS A 101 -20.61 -12.90 -13.59
C LYS A 101 -21.36 -12.71 -12.28
N THR A 102 -21.50 -13.78 -11.51
CA THR A 102 -22.29 -13.75 -10.28
C THR A 102 -21.54 -13.03 -9.19
N SER A 103 -22.14 -11.97 -8.64
CA SER A 103 -21.58 -11.21 -7.52
C SER A 103 -22.20 -11.68 -6.22
N VAL A 104 -21.35 -11.91 -5.21
CA VAL A 104 -21.76 -12.32 -3.86
C VAL A 104 -21.28 -11.27 -2.87
N LYS A 105 -22.17 -10.85 -1.97
CA LYS A 105 -21.82 -9.96 -0.88
C LYS A 105 -21.22 -10.77 0.27
N VAL A 106 -20.02 -10.42 0.68
CA VAL A 106 -19.30 -11.04 1.79
C VAL A 106 -19.01 -10.00 2.85
N VAL A 107 -19.23 -10.35 4.12
CA VAL A 107 -18.85 -9.52 5.27
C VAL A 107 -17.47 -9.98 5.74
N ILE A 108 -16.55 -9.06 5.85
CA ILE A 108 -15.17 -9.33 6.29
C ILE A 108 -14.92 -8.54 7.59
N ASP A 109 -14.38 -9.23 8.60
CA ASP A 109 -13.87 -8.58 9.79
C ASP A 109 -12.49 -7.98 9.47
N LEU A 110 -12.29 -6.70 9.79
CA LEU A 110 -11.03 -6.00 9.51
C LEU A 110 -9.85 -6.57 10.31
N ASP A 111 -10.12 -7.21 11.44
CA ASP A 111 -9.09 -7.87 12.24
C ASP A 111 -8.56 -9.16 11.59
N ASP A 112 -9.26 -9.73 10.60
CA ASP A 112 -8.80 -10.88 9.83
C ASP A 112 -7.85 -10.51 8.69
N ILE A 113 -7.85 -9.24 8.28
CA ILE A 113 -7.00 -8.73 7.20
C ILE A 113 -5.59 -8.48 7.76
N LYS A 114 -4.58 -9.09 7.13
CA LYS A 114 -3.18 -9.01 7.59
C LYS A 114 -2.24 -8.63 6.46
N VAL A 115 -1.09 -8.12 6.83
CA VAL A 115 0.04 -7.99 5.91
C VAL A 115 0.76 -9.33 5.84
N ILE A 116 0.70 -9.95 4.67
CA ILE A 116 1.38 -11.22 4.40
C ILE A 116 2.80 -10.92 3.93
N LYS A 117 3.78 -11.50 4.63
CA LYS A 117 5.20 -11.42 4.28
C LYS A 117 5.63 -12.73 3.62
N ASN A 118 6.34 -12.65 2.49
CA ASN A 118 6.97 -13.80 1.86
C ASN A 118 8.34 -14.02 2.50
N GLU A 119 8.62 -15.21 3.01
CA GLU A 119 9.89 -15.55 3.67
C GLU A 119 11.12 -15.41 2.75
N ASN A 120 10.93 -15.58 1.45
CA ASN A 120 11.99 -15.45 0.45
C ASN A 120 12.14 -14.04 -0.13
N HIS A 121 11.39 -13.07 0.40
CA HIS A 121 11.48 -11.70 -0.07
C HIS A 121 12.79 -11.03 0.32
N SER A 122 13.45 -10.40 -0.65
CA SER A 122 14.67 -9.62 -0.44
C SER A 122 14.61 -8.33 -1.24
N ASN A 123 15.02 -7.23 -0.62
CA ASN A 123 15.21 -5.95 -1.28
C ASN A 123 16.58 -5.81 -1.96
N LYS A 124 17.46 -6.79 -1.78
CA LYS A 124 18.79 -6.85 -2.40
C LYS A 124 18.76 -7.79 -3.59
N ILE A 125 18.95 -7.24 -4.77
CA ILE A 125 18.83 -7.94 -6.05
C ILE A 125 20.22 -8.05 -6.67
N GLN A 126 20.68 -9.27 -6.90
CA GLN A 126 21.92 -9.51 -7.62
C GLN A 126 21.65 -9.43 -9.12
N LEU A 127 22.11 -8.34 -9.77
CA LEU A 127 21.94 -8.12 -11.22
C LEU A 127 22.90 -8.99 -12.04
N ASP A 128 24.17 -9.04 -11.63
CA ASP A 128 25.18 -9.93 -12.19
C ASP A 128 26.20 -10.36 -11.11
N LYS A 129 27.36 -10.94 -11.52
CA LYS A 129 28.35 -11.47 -10.58
C LYS A 129 28.90 -10.42 -9.60
N ASN A 130 28.98 -9.17 -10.04
CA ASN A 130 29.65 -8.09 -9.30
C ASN A 130 28.72 -6.91 -9.00
N LEU A 131 27.49 -6.88 -9.54
CA LEU A 131 26.61 -5.74 -9.42
C LEU A 131 25.34 -6.10 -8.64
N MET A 132 25.11 -5.36 -7.57
CA MET A 132 23.93 -5.46 -6.72
C MET A 132 23.09 -4.19 -6.85
N MET A 133 21.78 -4.37 -6.76
CA MET A 133 20.80 -3.28 -6.61
C MET A 133 20.04 -3.47 -5.31
N GLU A 134 19.84 -2.41 -4.57
CA GLU A 134 18.95 -2.38 -3.42
C GLU A 134 17.71 -1.53 -3.72
N LEU A 135 16.55 -2.10 -3.46
CA LEU A 135 15.26 -1.44 -3.66
C LEU A 135 14.65 -1.06 -2.32
N LYS A 136 13.95 0.05 -2.29
CA LYS A 136 13.05 0.46 -1.21
C LYS A 136 11.61 0.20 -1.62
N TYR A 137 10.75 0.02 -0.64
CA TYR A 137 9.32 -0.16 -0.89
C TYR A 137 8.68 1.14 -1.43
N PRO A 138 7.63 1.02 -2.25
CA PRO A 138 6.85 2.16 -2.68
C PRO A 138 6.37 3.01 -1.49
N SER A 139 6.39 4.31 -1.65
CA SER A 139 6.03 5.29 -0.63
C SER A 139 4.53 5.64 -0.64
N LEU A 140 4.13 6.52 0.29
CA LEU A 140 2.77 7.07 0.32
C LEU A 140 2.37 7.75 -0.99
N ASP A 141 3.32 8.41 -1.68
CA ASP A 141 3.01 9.08 -2.94
C ASP A 141 2.69 8.08 -4.05
N GLU A 142 3.39 6.95 -4.10
CA GLU A 142 3.08 5.83 -4.99
C GLU A 142 1.76 5.14 -4.61
N PHE A 143 1.51 4.94 -3.31
CA PHE A 143 0.23 4.42 -2.83
C PHE A 143 -0.95 5.25 -3.36
N ILE A 144 -0.86 6.57 -3.26
CA ILE A 144 -1.94 7.45 -3.67
C ILE A 144 -2.13 7.44 -5.18
N LYS A 145 -1.04 7.48 -5.96
CA LYS A 145 -1.12 7.35 -7.42
C LYS A 145 -1.82 6.06 -7.83
N ASN A 146 -1.44 4.95 -7.22
CA ASN A 146 -2.01 3.64 -7.57
C ASN A 146 -3.49 3.49 -7.21
N ASN A 147 -3.97 4.18 -6.17
CA ASN A 147 -5.35 4.04 -5.69
C ASN A 147 -6.27 5.20 -6.11
N PHE A 148 -5.73 6.38 -6.44
CA PHE A 148 -6.52 7.60 -6.63
C PHE A 148 -6.07 8.43 -7.84
N ASP A 149 -5.17 7.94 -8.71
CA ASP A 149 -4.82 8.66 -9.93
C ASP A 149 -5.81 8.32 -11.05
N PHE A 150 -6.57 9.32 -11.44
CA PHE A 150 -7.61 9.22 -12.47
C PHE A 150 -7.09 9.55 -13.89
N LYS A 151 -5.77 9.61 -14.07
CA LYS A 151 -5.16 9.93 -15.38
C LYS A 151 -4.84 8.65 -16.16
N ASP A 152 -5.28 8.62 -17.42
CA ASP A 152 -4.94 7.59 -18.39
C ASP A 152 -3.47 7.74 -18.86
N GLU A 153 -2.51 7.35 -18.02
CA GLU A 153 -1.12 7.17 -18.46
C GLU A 153 -0.91 5.72 -18.94
N ASN A 154 0.05 5.53 -19.86
CA ASN A 154 0.44 4.21 -20.33
C ASN A 154 0.94 3.36 -19.15
N ALA A 155 0.33 2.20 -18.90
CA ALA A 155 0.63 1.32 -17.78
C ALA A 155 2.11 0.91 -17.69
N MET A 156 2.77 0.72 -18.86
CA MET A 156 4.19 0.41 -18.91
C MET A 156 5.05 1.57 -18.39
N GLU A 157 4.73 2.80 -18.80
CA GLU A 157 5.45 4.00 -18.37
C GLU A 157 5.29 4.28 -16.87
N GLN A 158 4.09 4.03 -16.32
CA GLN A 158 3.82 4.09 -14.89
C GLN A 158 4.64 3.05 -14.12
N SER A 159 4.72 1.81 -14.61
CA SER A 159 5.52 0.74 -14.01
C SER A 159 7.01 1.10 -13.96
N PHE A 160 7.56 1.63 -15.04
CA PHE A 160 8.96 2.09 -15.06
C PHE A 160 9.22 3.25 -14.10
N LYS A 161 8.31 4.22 -14.03
CA LYS A 161 8.39 5.34 -13.07
C LYS A 161 8.33 4.84 -11.62
N LEU A 162 7.46 3.87 -11.33
CA LEU A 162 7.38 3.25 -10.01
C LEU A 162 8.68 2.53 -9.66
N ILE A 163 9.19 1.67 -10.54
CA ILE A 163 10.44 0.96 -10.34
C ILE A 163 11.59 1.94 -10.10
N ALA A 164 11.72 2.96 -10.94
CA ALA A 164 12.76 3.98 -10.80
C ALA A 164 12.69 4.73 -9.46
N SER A 165 11.50 4.98 -8.94
CA SER A 165 11.30 5.62 -7.63
C SER A 165 11.68 4.73 -6.45
N CYS A 166 11.65 3.41 -6.67
CA CYS A 166 11.99 2.41 -5.67
C CYS A 166 13.48 2.03 -5.64
N VAL A 167 14.29 2.48 -6.58
CA VAL A 167 15.75 2.28 -6.49
C VAL A 167 16.29 3.07 -5.31
N ASP A 168 17.03 2.40 -4.42
CA ASP A 168 17.71 3.04 -3.28
C ASP A 168 19.18 3.25 -3.60
N GLN A 169 19.88 2.18 -3.96
CA GLN A 169 21.27 2.24 -4.37
C GLN A 169 21.64 1.08 -5.30
N ILE A 170 22.67 1.31 -6.09
CA ILE A 170 23.34 0.30 -6.91
C ILE A 170 24.79 0.26 -6.45
N TYR A 171 25.37 -0.91 -6.30
CA TYR A 171 26.72 -1.03 -5.78
C TYR A 171 27.44 -2.27 -6.28
N ASN A 172 28.78 -2.20 -6.30
CA ASN A 172 29.69 -3.31 -6.48
C ASN A 172 30.74 -3.32 -5.36
N GLU A 173 31.81 -4.07 -5.50
CA GLU A 173 32.88 -4.14 -4.51
C GLU A 173 33.68 -2.84 -4.38
N GLU A 174 33.68 -1.96 -5.40
CA GLU A 174 34.51 -0.75 -5.48
C GLU A 174 33.71 0.52 -5.27
N GLU A 175 32.45 0.58 -5.74
CA GLU A 175 31.65 1.81 -5.80
C GLU A 175 30.20 1.60 -5.38
N VAL A 176 29.59 2.68 -4.86
CA VAL A 176 28.18 2.75 -4.51
C VAL A 176 27.56 3.98 -5.18
N TRP A 177 26.50 3.77 -5.95
CA TRP A 177 25.68 4.82 -6.58
C TRP A 177 24.34 4.92 -5.83
N VAL A 178 24.22 5.98 -5.02
CA VAL A 178 22.98 6.24 -4.27
C VAL A 178 21.99 6.92 -5.20
N ALA A 179 20.77 6.41 -5.29
CA ALA A 179 19.75 6.95 -6.20
C ALA A 179 19.39 8.41 -5.93
N ALA A 180 19.55 8.88 -4.68
CA ALA A 180 19.34 10.29 -4.33
C ALA A 180 20.31 11.26 -5.02
N ASP A 181 21.51 10.78 -5.39
CA ASP A 181 22.55 11.55 -6.06
C ASP A 181 22.47 11.44 -7.60
N CYS A 182 21.59 10.56 -8.11
CA CYS A 182 21.36 10.34 -9.53
C CYS A 182 20.13 11.11 -10.02
N THR A 183 20.14 11.49 -11.29
CA THR A 183 18.96 12.04 -11.93
C THR A 183 17.97 10.93 -12.27
N LYS A 184 16.68 11.26 -12.35
CA LYS A 184 15.64 10.30 -12.79
C LYS A 184 15.95 9.69 -14.15
N LYS A 185 16.56 10.49 -15.06
CA LYS A 185 16.93 10.06 -16.40
C LYS A 185 18.01 8.99 -16.35
N GLU A 186 19.07 9.17 -15.54
CA GLU A 186 20.14 8.19 -15.37
C GLU A 186 19.63 6.86 -14.82
N ILE A 187 18.71 6.92 -13.82
CA ILE A 187 18.09 5.69 -13.27
C ILE A 187 17.25 4.99 -14.34
N THR A 188 16.46 5.75 -15.14
CA THR A 188 15.64 5.16 -16.20
C THR A 188 16.52 4.53 -17.29
N GLU A 189 17.56 5.23 -17.76
CA GLU A 189 18.51 4.71 -18.75
C GLU A 189 19.22 3.45 -18.26
N PHE A 190 19.55 3.39 -16.95
CA PHE A 190 20.13 2.21 -16.34
C PHE A 190 19.15 1.02 -16.36
N LEU A 191 17.87 1.24 -15.99
CA LEU A 191 16.85 0.20 -16.03
C LEU A 191 16.60 -0.30 -17.48
N GLU A 192 16.57 0.60 -18.44
CA GLU A 192 16.42 0.27 -19.88
C GLU A 192 17.61 -0.49 -20.45
N SER A 193 18.80 -0.36 -19.86
CA SER A 193 20.00 -1.10 -20.25
C SER A 193 20.03 -2.57 -19.78
N MET A 194 19.11 -2.96 -18.91
CA MET A 194 19.03 -4.31 -18.38
C MET A 194 18.53 -5.33 -19.40
N ASN A 195 19.05 -6.55 -19.32
CA ASN A 195 18.43 -7.65 -20.04
C ASN A 195 17.17 -8.17 -19.30
N SER A 196 16.36 -8.95 -20.02
CA SER A 196 15.10 -9.47 -19.47
C SER A 196 15.26 -10.31 -18.20
N SER A 197 16.37 -11.02 -18.04
CA SER A 197 16.64 -11.83 -16.83
C SER A 197 16.93 -10.96 -15.61
N GLN A 198 17.62 -9.84 -15.79
CA GLN A 198 17.89 -8.86 -14.73
C GLN A 198 16.61 -8.14 -14.34
N PHE A 199 15.83 -7.69 -15.34
CA PHE A 199 14.57 -7.00 -15.11
C PHE A 199 13.54 -7.89 -14.38
N LYS A 200 13.47 -9.17 -14.74
CA LYS A 200 12.60 -10.15 -14.05
C LYS A 200 12.86 -10.23 -12.55
N LYS A 201 14.12 -10.12 -12.10
CA LYS A 201 14.43 -10.12 -10.68
C LYS A 201 13.88 -8.90 -9.94
N ILE A 202 13.77 -7.76 -10.65
CA ILE A 202 13.11 -6.56 -10.11
C ILE A 202 11.60 -6.81 -10.00
N GLU A 203 10.97 -7.40 -11.02
CA GLU A 203 9.55 -7.76 -10.96
C GLU A 203 9.26 -8.74 -9.81
N GLU A 204 10.16 -9.68 -9.54
CA GLU A 204 10.07 -10.61 -8.42
C GLU A 204 10.05 -9.88 -7.06
N PHE A 205 10.78 -8.78 -6.90
CA PHE A 205 10.71 -7.94 -5.71
C PHE A 205 9.29 -7.40 -5.49
N PHE A 206 8.66 -6.79 -6.52
CA PHE A 206 7.31 -6.24 -6.41
C PHE A 206 6.25 -7.32 -6.22
N THR A 207 6.43 -8.48 -6.83
CA THR A 207 5.51 -9.61 -6.70
C THR A 207 5.55 -10.23 -5.31
N SER A 208 6.76 -10.32 -4.71
CA SER A 208 7.00 -10.96 -3.41
C SER A 208 6.95 -10.00 -2.22
N MET A 209 6.89 -8.67 -2.44
CA MET A 209 6.87 -7.70 -1.35
C MET A 209 5.65 -7.93 -0.43
N PRO A 210 5.75 -7.53 0.85
CA PRO A 210 4.62 -7.63 1.77
C PRO A 210 3.39 -6.92 1.22
N LYS A 211 2.21 -7.55 1.37
CA LYS A 211 0.93 -7.03 0.88
C LYS A 211 -0.15 -7.19 1.92
N LEU A 212 -1.04 -6.21 1.98
CA LEU A 212 -2.31 -6.36 2.68
C LEU A 212 -3.15 -7.40 1.93
N SER A 213 -3.52 -8.49 2.59
CA SER A 213 -4.21 -9.60 1.94
C SER A 213 -5.16 -10.32 2.88
N HIS A 214 -6.25 -10.81 2.32
CA HIS A 214 -7.20 -11.68 2.99
C HIS A 214 -7.80 -12.66 1.99
N THR A 215 -7.83 -13.94 2.35
CA THR A 215 -8.44 -15.00 1.51
C THR A 215 -9.83 -15.33 2.03
N ILE A 216 -10.82 -15.21 1.18
CA ILE A 216 -12.21 -15.52 1.48
C ILE A 216 -12.70 -16.70 0.68
N LYS A 217 -13.63 -17.46 1.27
CA LYS A 217 -14.36 -18.52 0.58
C LYS A 217 -15.71 -18.00 0.15
N VAL A 218 -16.00 -18.07 -1.14
CA VAL A 218 -17.28 -17.69 -1.72
C VAL A 218 -17.96 -18.89 -2.33
N LYS A 219 -19.28 -18.94 -2.18
CA LYS A 219 -20.12 -19.96 -2.80
C LYS A 219 -21.06 -19.29 -3.79
N ASN A 220 -20.92 -19.63 -5.06
CA ASN A 220 -21.79 -19.13 -6.10
C ASN A 220 -23.24 -19.61 -5.85
N PRO A 221 -24.23 -18.72 -5.70
CA PRO A 221 -25.61 -19.12 -5.44
C PRO A 221 -26.28 -19.83 -6.64
N GLU A 222 -25.79 -19.64 -7.86
CA GLU A 222 -26.34 -20.22 -9.08
C GLU A 222 -25.70 -21.58 -9.38
N THR A 223 -24.37 -21.64 -9.48
CA THR A 223 -23.64 -22.87 -9.84
C THR A 223 -23.38 -23.81 -8.65
N LYS A 224 -23.50 -23.31 -7.42
CA LYS A 224 -23.16 -23.98 -6.14
C LYS A 224 -21.68 -24.33 -5.96
N VAL A 225 -20.81 -23.83 -6.83
CA VAL A 225 -19.36 -24.00 -6.74
C VAL A 225 -18.82 -23.15 -5.60
N GLU A 226 -17.90 -23.71 -4.83
CA GLU A 226 -17.12 -23.00 -3.81
C GLU A 226 -15.75 -22.63 -4.37
N SER A 227 -15.37 -21.37 -4.25
CA SER A 227 -14.10 -20.84 -4.74
C SER A 227 -13.40 -20.04 -3.65
N GLU A 228 -12.07 -20.00 -3.69
CA GLU A 228 -11.27 -19.10 -2.86
C GLU A 228 -10.93 -17.86 -3.68
N VAL A 229 -11.12 -16.69 -3.07
CA VAL A 229 -10.79 -15.39 -3.66
C VAL A 229 -9.82 -14.69 -2.73
N VAL A 230 -8.69 -14.26 -3.28
CA VAL A 230 -7.68 -13.47 -2.57
C VAL A 230 -7.94 -12.00 -2.85
N LEU A 231 -8.17 -11.23 -1.80
CA LEU A 231 -8.28 -9.78 -1.85
C LEU A 231 -6.94 -9.18 -1.46
N GLU A 232 -6.36 -8.35 -2.32
CA GLU A 232 -5.06 -7.72 -2.09
C GLU A 232 -5.14 -6.21 -2.25
N GLY A 233 -4.43 -5.50 -1.36
CA GLY A 233 -4.37 -4.05 -1.32
C GLY A 233 -5.66 -3.40 -0.82
N LEU A 234 -5.58 -2.13 -0.43
CA LEU A 234 -6.67 -1.40 0.21
C LEU A 234 -7.90 -1.27 -0.70
N ALA A 235 -7.70 -1.09 -2.01
CA ALA A 235 -8.79 -0.93 -2.98
C ALA A 235 -9.74 -2.13 -3.01
N SER A 236 -9.23 -3.35 -2.81
CA SER A 236 -10.05 -4.57 -2.80
C SER A 236 -11.04 -4.64 -1.63
N PHE A 237 -10.83 -3.83 -0.59
CA PHE A 237 -11.67 -3.82 0.61
C PHE A 237 -12.64 -2.63 0.65
N PHE A 238 -12.47 -1.61 -0.21
CA PHE A 238 -13.24 -0.37 -0.16
C PHE A 238 -13.75 0.10 -1.54
N GLY A 239 -13.58 -0.72 -2.57
CA GLY A 239 -14.08 -0.45 -3.92
C GLY A 239 -15.57 -0.72 -4.09
#